data_337995080850518b4f831bd7764a1804
#
_entry.id   337995080850518b4f831bd7764a1804
#
_cell.length_a   1.000
_cell.length_b   1.000
_cell.length_c   1.000
_cell.angle_alpha   90.00
_cell.angle_beta   90.00
_cell.angle_gamma   90.00
#
_symmetry.space_group_name_H-M   'P 1'
#
loop_
_entity.id
_entity.type
_entity.pdbx_description
1 polymer ?
#
loop_
_entity_poly.entity_id
_entity_poly.type
_entity_poly.pdbx_seq_one_letter_code
_entity_poly.pdbx_strand_id
1 'polypeptide(L)'
;MDANELLRRLAVRLREGSAEPVAHLIVEELWLAVVDGSLESGERLPTPRQLAIGLNVSPRSIERAYTELERRGVTVSRAGAGTFVSLSPASESDRARHQQFAALCRATVENAAALGFSLEDLIDAFAEFRSADRDDHSMEPPS
;
A
#
# COMPACT_ATOMS: atom_id res chain seq x y z
N MET A 1 2.71 8.49 12.80
CA MET A 1 3.61 7.32 12.70
C MET A 1 5.06 7.78 12.76
N ASP A 2 5.88 7.11 13.54
CA ASP A 2 7.33 7.37 13.58
C ASP A 2 7.99 6.92 12.27
N ALA A 3 9.03 7.66 11.83
CA ALA A 3 9.77 7.36 10.61
C ALA A 3 10.36 5.94 10.60
N ASN A 4 10.82 5.46 11.75
CA ASN A 4 11.36 4.10 11.89
C ASN A 4 10.30 3.01 11.70
N GLU A 5 9.10 3.27 12.17
CA GLU A 5 7.96 2.36 12.00
C GLU A 5 7.52 2.31 10.54
N LEU A 6 7.46 3.46 9.90
CA LEU A 6 7.16 3.54 8.46
C LEU A 6 8.21 2.78 7.63
N LEU A 7 9.48 2.95 7.94
CA LEU A 7 10.56 2.23 7.28
C LEU A 7 10.43 0.72 7.45
N ARG A 8 10.11 0.27 8.66
CA ARG A 8 9.88 -1.17 8.93
C ARG A 8 8.72 -1.72 8.11
N ARG A 9 7.63 -1.00 8.08
CA ARG A 9 6.42 -1.38 7.34
C ARG A 9 6.70 -1.49 5.84
N LEU A 10 7.37 -0.52 5.27
CA LEU A 10 7.78 -0.53 3.86
C LEU A 10 8.80 -1.64 3.57
N ALA A 11 9.77 -1.85 4.46
CA ALA A 11 10.77 -2.91 4.30
C ALA A 11 10.15 -4.31 4.28
N VAL A 12 9.16 -4.56 5.14
CA VAL A 12 8.41 -5.82 5.15
C VAL A 12 7.69 -6.01 3.81
N ARG A 13 7.03 -4.98 3.31
CA ARG A 13 6.32 -5.03 2.04
C ARG A 13 7.25 -5.34 0.87
N LEU A 14 8.43 -4.73 0.84
CA LEU A 14 9.42 -4.95 -0.21
C LEU A 14 10.04 -6.35 -0.16
N ARG A 15 10.16 -6.95 1.05
CA ARG A 15 10.71 -8.31 1.23
C ARG A 15 9.75 -9.40 0.78
N GLU A 16 8.48 -9.15 0.71
CA GLU A 16 7.47 -10.14 0.31
C GLU A 16 7.62 -10.57 -1.16
N GLY A 17 8.57 -9.99 -1.88
CA GLY A 17 9.00 -10.49 -3.19
C GLY A 17 7.96 -10.41 -4.28
N SER A 18 7.19 -9.34 -4.32
CA SER A 18 6.26 -9.08 -5.40
C SER A 18 6.99 -8.78 -6.72
N ALA A 19 6.44 -9.20 -7.84
CA ALA A 19 6.90 -8.82 -9.18
C ALA A 19 6.56 -7.36 -9.53
N GLU A 20 5.84 -6.65 -8.66
CA GLU A 20 5.44 -5.27 -8.86
C GLU A 20 6.62 -4.30 -8.73
N PRO A 21 6.62 -3.18 -9.48
CA PRO A 21 7.63 -2.14 -9.33
C PRO A 21 7.69 -1.60 -7.90
N VAL A 22 8.88 -1.31 -7.43
CA VAL A 22 9.11 -0.76 -6.07
C VAL A 22 8.27 0.49 -5.82
N ALA A 23 8.20 1.40 -6.79
CA ALA A 23 7.41 2.63 -6.67
C ALA A 23 5.94 2.33 -6.38
N HIS A 24 5.36 1.34 -7.05
CA HIS A 24 3.97 0.94 -6.86
C HIS A 24 3.71 0.38 -5.45
N LEU A 25 4.61 -0.46 -4.95
CA LEU A 25 4.52 -1.01 -3.59
C LEU A 25 4.57 0.09 -2.54
N ILE A 26 5.41 1.11 -2.74
CA ILE A 26 5.52 2.25 -1.84
C ILE A 26 4.24 3.09 -1.86
N VAL A 27 3.69 3.36 -3.04
CA VAL A 27 2.42 4.09 -3.17
C VAL A 27 1.31 3.38 -2.42
N GLU A 28 1.15 2.08 -2.63
CA GLU A 28 0.10 1.30 -1.97
C GLU A 28 0.26 1.29 -0.45
N GLU A 29 1.46 1.06 0.04
CA GLU A 29 1.71 0.97 1.48
C GLU A 29 1.50 2.32 2.17
N LEU A 30 1.95 3.41 1.56
CA LEU A 30 1.72 4.76 2.10
C LEU A 30 0.22 5.11 2.05
N TRP A 31 -0.47 4.75 0.99
CA TRP A 31 -1.92 4.93 0.88
C TRP A 31 -2.65 4.17 1.98
N LEU A 32 -2.30 2.90 2.20
CA LEU A 32 -2.89 2.10 3.27
C LEU A 32 -2.64 2.72 4.65
N ALA A 33 -1.44 3.24 4.90
CA ALA A 33 -1.11 3.90 6.15
C ALA A 33 -1.94 5.16 6.39
N VAL A 34 -2.27 5.89 5.33
CA VAL A 34 -3.17 7.05 5.41
C VAL A 34 -4.62 6.60 5.70
N VAL A 35 -5.09 5.59 4.98
CA VAL A 35 -6.47 5.08 5.11
C VAL A 35 -6.71 4.46 6.48
N ASP A 36 -5.75 3.71 7.02
CA ASP A 36 -5.88 3.09 8.33
C ASP A 36 -5.61 4.05 9.50
N GLY A 37 -5.23 5.28 9.21
CA GLY A 37 -4.99 6.31 10.22
C GLY A 37 -3.59 6.29 10.84
N SER A 38 -2.71 5.39 10.43
CA SER A 38 -1.32 5.34 10.92
C SER A 38 -0.53 6.59 10.53
N LEU A 39 -0.77 7.11 9.33
CA LEU A 39 -0.31 8.41 8.89
C LEU A 39 -1.45 9.41 9.01
N GLU A 40 -1.28 10.41 9.86
CA GLU A 40 -2.29 11.42 10.12
C GLU A 40 -2.26 12.55 9.10
N SER A 41 -3.40 13.20 8.90
CA SER A 41 -3.50 14.40 8.06
C SER A 41 -2.54 15.48 8.53
N GLY A 42 -1.77 16.07 7.60
CA GLY A 42 -0.79 17.10 7.92
C GLY A 42 0.55 16.57 8.41
N GLU A 43 0.70 15.29 8.62
CA GLU A 43 1.94 14.67 9.07
C GLU A 43 3.02 14.78 7.99
N ARG A 44 4.24 15.09 8.41
CA ARG A 44 5.39 15.17 7.50
C ARG A 44 5.90 13.77 7.18
N LEU A 45 6.11 13.50 5.89
CA LEU A 45 6.74 12.27 5.43
C LEU A 45 8.27 12.40 5.43
N PRO A 46 9.01 11.29 5.61
CA PRO A 46 10.44 11.30 5.35
C PRO A 46 10.75 11.77 3.94
N THR A 47 11.91 12.38 3.72
CA THR A 47 12.33 12.77 2.37
C THR A 47 12.56 11.52 1.52
N PRO A 48 12.45 11.62 0.18
CA PRO A 48 12.78 10.51 -0.70
C PRO A 48 14.17 9.94 -0.45
N ARG A 49 15.15 10.81 -0.16
CA ARG A 49 16.51 10.39 0.14
C ARG A 49 16.60 9.57 1.43
N GLN A 50 15.89 9.99 2.47
CA GLN A 50 15.86 9.26 3.75
C GLN A 50 15.26 7.86 3.56
N LEU A 51 14.16 7.75 2.82
CA LEU A 51 13.55 6.45 2.53
C LEU A 51 14.44 5.59 1.65
N ALA A 52 15.07 6.17 0.64
CA ALA A 52 15.97 5.44 -0.27
C ALA A 52 17.15 4.82 0.49
N ILE A 53 17.75 5.56 1.40
CA ILE A 53 18.84 5.07 2.25
C ILE A 53 18.32 3.97 3.19
N GLY A 54 17.22 4.23 3.88
CA GLY A 54 16.66 3.30 4.86
C GLY A 54 16.17 1.98 4.26
N LEU A 55 15.67 2.01 3.03
CA LEU A 55 15.13 0.84 2.33
C LEU A 55 16.14 0.20 1.36
N ASN A 56 17.29 0.85 1.15
CA ASN A 56 18.28 0.43 0.18
C ASN A 56 17.68 0.29 -1.24
N VAL A 57 16.94 1.30 -1.66
CA VAL A 57 16.33 1.39 -2.99
C VAL A 57 16.75 2.69 -3.67
N SER A 58 16.52 2.78 -4.98
CA SER A 58 16.82 3.98 -5.75
C SER A 58 15.98 5.18 -5.26
N PRO A 59 16.61 6.37 -5.03
CA PRO A 59 15.86 7.58 -4.72
C PRO A 59 14.79 7.89 -5.77
N ARG A 60 15.06 7.58 -7.02
CA ARG A 60 14.14 7.80 -8.14
C ARG A 60 12.84 7.01 -7.99
N SER A 61 12.90 5.78 -7.47
CA SER A 61 11.71 4.99 -7.18
C SER A 61 10.83 5.66 -6.12
N ILE A 62 11.44 6.21 -5.08
CA ILE A 62 10.73 6.94 -4.04
C ILE A 62 10.13 8.24 -4.60
N GLU A 63 10.88 8.99 -5.40
CA GLU A 63 10.39 10.22 -6.03
C GLU A 63 9.18 9.95 -6.92
N ARG A 64 9.20 8.86 -7.69
CA ARG A 64 8.06 8.43 -8.50
C ARG A 64 6.83 8.11 -7.64
N ALA A 65 7.04 7.42 -6.53
CA ALA A 65 5.96 7.11 -5.59
C ALA A 65 5.37 8.38 -5.00
N TYR A 66 6.19 9.32 -4.57
CA TYR A 66 5.72 10.59 -4.00
C TYR A 66 5.00 11.45 -5.04
N THR A 67 5.48 11.47 -6.28
CA THR A 67 4.80 12.17 -7.38
C THR A 67 3.41 11.59 -7.63
N GLU A 68 3.29 10.27 -7.62
CA GLU A 68 2.00 9.60 -7.81
C GLU A 68 1.03 9.87 -6.66
N LEU A 69 1.52 9.86 -5.42
CA LEU A 69 0.70 10.20 -4.24
C LEU A 69 0.21 11.64 -4.29
N GLU A 70 1.06 12.57 -4.74
CA GLU A 70 0.67 13.98 -4.90
C GLU A 70 -0.37 14.14 -6.01
N ARG A 71 -0.20 13.43 -7.13
CA ARG A 71 -1.18 13.41 -8.22
C ARG A 71 -2.55 12.92 -7.76
N ARG A 72 -2.58 11.96 -6.84
CA ARG A 72 -3.82 11.43 -6.25
C ARG A 72 -4.39 12.31 -5.14
N GLY A 73 -3.71 13.38 -4.76
CA GLY A 73 -4.13 14.26 -3.67
C GLY A 73 -3.90 13.71 -2.27
N VAL A 74 -3.14 12.62 -2.14
CA VAL A 74 -2.83 12.00 -0.84
C VAL A 74 -1.78 12.81 -0.08
N THR A 75 -0.82 13.38 -0.80
CA THR A 75 0.25 14.19 -0.24
C THR A 75 0.34 15.55 -0.92
N VAL A 76 0.99 16.48 -0.23
CA VAL A 76 1.25 17.84 -0.69
C VAL A 76 2.72 18.17 -0.46
N SER A 77 3.41 18.64 -1.49
CA SER A 77 4.77 19.15 -1.38
C SER A 77 4.76 20.64 -1.08
N ARG A 78 5.57 21.07 -0.13
CA ARG A 78 5.78 22.49 0.21
C ARG A 78 7.23 22.82 0.01
N ALA A 79 7.50 23.82 -0.84
CA ALA A 79 8.86 24.24 -1.17
C ALA A 79 9.66 24.60 0.09
N GLY A 80 10.83 23.97 0.27
CA GLY A 80 11.71 24.19 1.42
C GLY A 80 11.26 23.54 2.73
N ALA A 81 10.06 22.99 2.80
CA ALA A 81 9.50 22.39 4.03
C ALA A 81 9.37 20.87 3.97
N GLY A 82 9.17 20.29 2.78
CA GLY A 82 9.05 18.85 2.58
C GLY A 82 7.70 18.40 2.03
N THR A 83 7.41 17.11 2.19
CA THR A 83 6.18 16.47 1.76
C THR A 83 5.33 16.12 2.97
N PHE A 84 4.05 16.43 2.91
CA PHE A 84 3.10 16.25 4.01
C PHE A 84 1.88 15.46 3.52
N VAL A 85 1.28 14.71 4.43
CA VAL A 85 -0.03 14.10 4.17
C VAL A 85 -1.07 15.22 4.04
N SER A 86 -1.90 15.15 3.00
CA SER A 86 -2.95 16.15 2.77
C SER A 86 -3.93 16.22 3.94
N LEU A 87 -4.59 17.36 4.12
CA LEU A 87 -5.59 17.53 5.18
C LEU A 87 -6.83 16.69 4.95
N SER A 88 -7.12 16.32 3.70
CA SER A 88 -8.24 15.43 3.34
C SER A 88 -7.76 14.39 2.32
N PRO A 89 -6.83 13.47 2.73
CA PRO A 89 -6.15 12.59 1.78
C PRO A 89 -7.02 11.43 1.30
N ALA A 90 -8.03 11.05 2.07
CA ALA A 90 -8.93 9.94 1.74
C ALA A 90 -10.37 10.36 2.04
N SER A 91 -11.29 10.01 1.15
CA SER A 91 -12.71 10.23 1.38
C SER A 91 -13.22 9.30 2.49
N GLU A 92 -14.32 9.70 3.13
CA GLU A 92 -15.02 8.87 4.09
C GLU A 92 -15.49 7.55 3.48
N SER A 93 -15.89 7.60 2.20
CA SER A 93 -16.25 6.43 1.41
C SER A 93 -15.09 5.46 1.23
N ASP A 94 -13.88 5.98 0.94
CA ASP A 94 -12.67 5.14 0.80
C ASP A 94 -12.31 4.46 2.11
N ARG A 95 -12.41 5.17 3.22
CA ARG A 95 -12.18 4.60 4.56
C ARG A 95 -13.19 3.52 4.90
N ALA A 96 -14.46 3.77 4.64
CA ALA A 96 -15.54 2.80 4.87
C ALA A 96 -15.33 1.52 4.03
N ARG A 97 -15.00 1.67 2.76
CA ARG A 97 -14.67 0.53 1.88
C ARG A 97 -13.48 -0.27 2.39
N HIS A 98 -12.44 0.40 2.83
CA HIS A 98 -11.27 -0.27 3.39
C HIS A 98 -11.60 -1.04 4.66
N GLN A 99 -12.40 -0.46 5.56
CA GLN A 99 -12.85 -1.11 6.79
C GLN A 99 -13.70 -2.35 6.48
N GLN A 100 -14.59 -2.26 5.51
CA GLN A 100 -15.42 -3.39 5.05
C GLN A 100 -14.55 -4.50 4.47
N PHE A 101 -13.56 -4.16 3.67
CA PHE A 101 -12.61 -5.13 3.11
C PHE A 101 -11.81 -5.82 4.21
N ALA A 102 -11.27 -5.08 5.17
CA ALA A 102 -10.53 -5.65 6.30
C ALA A 102 -11.39 -6.59 7.14
N ALA A 103 -12.66 -6.23 7.38
CA ALA A 103 -13.62 -7.08 8.09
C ALA A 103 -13.91 -8.37 7.32
N LEU A 104 -14.05 -8.30 6.01
CA LEU A 104 -14.24 -9.46 5.14
C LEU A 104 -13.02 -10.41 5.22
N CYS A 105 -11.82 -9.88 5.17
CA CYS A 105 -10.60 -10.68 5.30
C CYS A 105 -10.54 -11.40 6.64
N ARG A 106 -10.82 -10.71 7.75
CA ARG A 106 -10.85 -11.33 9.07
C ARG A 106 -11.88 -12.42 9.16
N ALA A 107 -13.10 -12.18 8.69
CA ALA A 107 -14.17 -13.18 8.69
C ALA A 107 -13.79 -14.40 7.87
N THR A 108 -13.14 -14.21 6.73
CA THR A 108 -12.68 -15.31 5.87
C THR A 108 -11.64 -16.18 6.58
N VAL A 109 -10.68 -15.56 7.26
CA VAL A 109 -9.66 -16.29 8.04
C VAL A 109 -10.31 -17.09 9.19
N GLU A 110 -11.24 -16.47 9.92
CA GLU A 110 -11.95 -17.11 11.02
C GLU A 110 -12.81 -18.28 10.53
N ASN A 111 -13.52 -18.10 9.42
CA ASN A 111 -14.34 -19.16 8.82
C ASN A 111 -13.50 -20.33 8.33
N ALA A 112 -12.35 -20.04 7.73
CA ALA A 112 -11.40 -21.08 7.31
C ALA A 112 -10.87 -21.87 8.51
N ALA A 113 -10.51 -21.18 9.59
CA ALA A 113 -10.03 -21.81 10.82
C ALA A 113 -11.09 -22.74 11.42
N ALA A 114 -12.37 -22.34 11.39
CA ALA A 114 -13.49 -23.19 11.85
C ALA A 114 -13.64 -24.46 11.02
N LEU A 115 -13.24 -24.44 9.75
CA LEU A 115 -13.23 -25.60 8.86
C LEU A 115 -11.94 -26.44 8.97
N GLY A 116 -10.98 -26.00 9.79
CA GLY A 116 -9.70 -26.68 9.96
C GLY A 116 -8.60 -26.26 8.99
N PHE A 117 -8.79 -25.12 8.29
CA PHE A 117 -7.80 -24.59 7.35
C PHE A 117 -7.06 -23.40 7.94
N SER A 118 -5.76 -23.31 7.65
CA SER A 118 -4.89 -22.25 8.10
C SER A 118 -4.91 -21.05 7.15
N LEU A 119 -4.31 -19.93 7.58
CA LEU A 119 -4.06 -18.78 6.71
C LEU A 119 -3.21 -19.17 5.50
N GLU A 120 -2.21 -20.04 5.68
CA GLU A 120 -1.37 -20.55 4.59
C GLU A 120 -2.20 -21.29 3.53
N ASP A 121 -3.15 -22.09 3.97
CA ASP A 121 -4.07 -22.80 3.07
C ASP A 121 -4.91 -21.83 2.24
N LEU A 122 -5.36 -20.72 2.85
CA LEU A 122 -6.10 -19.67 2.15
C LEU A 122 -5.23 -18.96 1.12
N ILE A 123 -4.00 -18.62 1.48
CA ILE A 123 -3.05 -17.96 0.57
C ILE A 123 -2.79 -18.84 -0.65
N ASP A 124 -2.57 -20.12 -0.45
CA ASP A 124 -2.35 -21.08 -1.53
C ASP A 124 -3.58 -21.20 -2.44
N ALA A 125 -4.77 -21.27 -1.86
CA ALA A 125 -6.02 -21.33 -2.62
C ALA A 125 -6.25 -20.05 -3.44
N PHE A 126 -5.95 -18.89 -2.87
CA PHE A 126 -6.12 -17.60 -3.54
C PHE A 126 -5.13 -17.38 -4.69
N ALA A 127 -4.00 -18.07 -4.70
CA ALA A 127 -3.05 -18.01 -5.80
C ALA A 127 -3.68 -18.47 -7.14
N GLU A 128 -4.61 -19.41 -7.11
CA GLU A 128 -5.35 -19.86 -8.29
C GLU A 128 -6.22 -18.73 -8.87
N PHE A 129 -6.88 -17.95 -8.02
CA PHE A 129 -7.68 -16.81 -8.46
C PHE A 129 -6.83 -15.72 -9.09
N ARG A 130 -5.62 -15.52 -8.59
CA ARG A 130 -4.68 -14.55 -9.16
C ARG A 130 -4.28 -14.91 -10.59
N SER A 131 -4.10 -16.20 -10.88
CA SER A 131 -3.79 -16.70 -12.22
C SER A 131 -4.97 -16.50 -13.18
N ALA A 132 -6.19 -16.84 -12.74
CA ALA A 132 -7.41 -16.66 -13.51
C ALA A 132 -7.66 -15.19 -13.87
N ASP A 133 -7.43 -14.28 -12.92
CA ASP A 133 -7.61 -12.83 -13.13
C ASP A 133 -6.62 -12.26 -14.14
N ARG A 134 -5.40 -12.78 -14.19
CA ARG A 134 -4.40 -12.41 -15.20
C ARG A 134 -4.79 -12.88 -16.60
N ASP A 135 -5.32 -14.05 -16.71
CA ASP A 135 -5.77 -14.62 -18.00
C ASP A 135 -6.96 -13.83 -18.57
N ASP A 136 -7.88 -13.40 -17.70
CA ASP A 136 -9.02 -12.58 -18.10
C ASP A 136 -8.61 -11.20 -18.62
N HIS A 137 -7.64 -10.57 -17.95
CA HIS A 137 -7.09 -9.28 -18.40
C HIS A 137 -6.28 -9.36 -19.69
N SER A 138 -5.73 -10.53 -20.01
CA SER A 138 -4.99 -10.76 -21.26
C SER A 138 -5.90 -10.94 -22.47
N MET A 139 -7.18 -11.14 -22.27
CA MET A 139 -8.18 -11.38 -23.31
C MET A 139 -8.99 -10.14 -23.67
N GLU A 140 -8.66 -8.96 -23.18
CA GLU A 140 -9.31 -7.74 -23.65
C GLU A 140 -8.96 -7.50 -25.12
N PRO A 141 -9.97 -7.38 -26.02
CA PRO A 141 -9.69 -7.11 -27.41
C PRO A 141 -9.07 -5.72 -27.55
N PRO A 142 -8.09 -5.55 -28.45
CA PRO A 142 -7.54 -4.24 -28.71
C PRO A 142 -8.64 -3.33 -29.26
N SER A 143 -8.88 -2.26 -28.55
CA SER A 143 -9.84 -1.24 -28.97
C SER A 143 -9.22 -0.28 -29.99
#